data_0440c5757331595b92f8c7885198a86a
#
_entry.id   0440c5757331595b92f8c7885198a86a
#
_cell.length_a   1.000
_cell.length_b   1.000
_cell.length_c   1.000
_cell.angle_alpha   90.00
_cell.angle_beta   90.00
_cell.angle_gamma   90.00
#
_symmetry.space_group_name_H-M   'P 1'
#
loop_
_entity.id
_entity.type
_entity.pdbx_description
1 polymer ?
#
loop_
_entity_poly.entity_id
_entity_poly.type
_entity_poly.pdbx_seq_one_letter_code
_entity_poly.pdbx_strand_id
1 'polypeptide(L)'
;MAIAMQRFCINRKIAPALSIEAFFRLVNRLGLNKVELRNDLPSGKVTDDLSHQQVRELAARYHIEILTINAVYPFNRRSEEVRQLTESLLKEAQAIGAKSLVLCPLNDGSEVPASETLGALRDLAPLFAFYGIHGLVEPLGFPQSSLRSAHQAQTLIHDARVPFKLLIDTFHHHLYPQAADEFSQVEVADIGLVHLSGVDDSRPREQLTDAERIMLTPQDRLGTCEQVKALEARGYQGIYAFEPFAPE
;
A
#
# COMPACT_ATOMS: atom_id res chain seq x y z
N MET A 1 -7.63 -12.72 -20.45
CA MET A 1 -7.94 -13.12 -19.06
C MET A 1 -8.72 -11.99 -18.41
N ALA A 2 -9.90 -12.28 -17.86
CA ALA A 2 -10.72 -11.28 -17.16
C ALA A 2 -10.54 -11.45 -15.64
N ILE A 3 -10.30 -10.33 -14.94
CA ILE A 3 -10.22 -10.30 -13.48
C ILE A 3 -11.59 -9.83 -12.96
N ALA A 4 -12.14 -10.53 -11.99
CA ALA A 4 -13.45 -10.19 -11.43
C ALA A 4 -13.42 -8.80 -10.77
N MET A 5 -14.49 -8.03 -10.96
CA MET A 5 -14.61 -6.66 -10.42
C MET A 5 -14.43 -6.60 -8.90
N GLN A 6 -14.82 -7.63 -8.17
CA GLN A 6 -14.68 -7.72 -6.73
C GLN A 6 -13.22 -7.72 -6.25
N ARG A 7 -12.27 -7.97 -7.16
CA ARG A 7 -10.83 -7.96 -6.87
C ARG A 7 -10.19 -6.60 -7.06
N PHE A 8 -10.96 -5.56 -7.37
CA PHE A 8 -10.44 -4.21 -7.53
C PHE A 8 -10.81 -3.31 -6.36
N CYS A 9 -9.88 -2.44 -6.00
CA CYS A 9 -9.97 -1.48 -4.92
C CYS A 9 -9.49 -0.12 -5.42
N ILE A 10 -9.97 0.95 -4.83
CA ILE A 10 -9.56 2.31 -5.17
C ILE A 10 -8.87 2.94 -3.95
N ASN A 11 -7.66 3.42 -4.14
CA ASN A 11 -6.95 4.22 -3.15
C ASN A 11 -7.43 5.66 -3.20
N ARG A 12 -7.65 6.28 -2.05
CA ARG A 12 -8.16 7.67 -1.97
C ARG A 12 -7.24 8.70 -2.63
N LYS A 13 -5.98 8.34 -2.91
CA LYS A 13 -5.05 9.23 -3.63
C LYS A 13 -5.52 9.57 -5.04
N ILE A 14 -6.43 8.79 -5.60
CA ILE A 14 -7.02 9.07 -6.93
C ILE A 14 -7.82 10.39 -6.96
N ALA A 15 -8.40 10.78 -5.84
CA ALA A 15 -9.27 11.96 -5.74
C ALA A 15 -9.09 12.65 -4.38
N PRO A 16 -7.89 13.21 -4.10
CA PRO A 16 -7.57 13.74 -2.78
C PRO A 16 -8.44 14.94 -2.37
N ALA A 17 -8.99 15.67 -3.34
CA ALA A 17 -9.86 16.82 -3.09
C ALA A 17 -11.30 16.44 -2.71
N LEU A 18 -11.73 15.19 -2.95
CA LEU A 18 -13.07 14.75 -2.57
C LEU A 18 -13.17 14.49 -1.07
N SER A 19 -14.33 14.82 -0.48
CA SER A 19 -14.64 14.35 0.86
C SER A 19 -14.71 12.81 0.89
N ILE A 20 -14.61 12.23 2.07
CA ILE A 20 -14.76 10.77 2.23
C ILE A 20 -16.12 10.31 1.69
N GLU A 21 -17.18 11.02 1.99
CA GLU A 21 -18.51 10.68 1.48
C GLU A 21 -18.57 10.71 -0.04
N ALA A 22 -18.07 11.78 -0.65
CA ALA A 22 -18.04 11.91 -2.12
C ALA A 22 -17.17 10.81 -2.76
N PHE A 23 -16.05 10.46 -2.12
CA PHE A 23 -15.17 9.38 -2.55
C PHE A 23 -15.89 8.02 -2.47
N PHE A 24 -16.53 7.71 -1.36
CA PHE A 24 -17.29 6.45 -1.21
C PHE A 24 -18.41 6.34 -2.24
N ARG A 25 -19.12 7.45 -2.48
CA ARG A 25 -20.17 7.52 -3.50
C ARG A 25 -19.60 7.26 -4.89
N LEU A 26 -18.44 7.84 -5.22
CA LEU A 26 -17.77 7.62 -6.50
C LEU A 26 -17.44 6.15 -6.69
N VAL A 27 -16.82 5.52 -5.71
CA VAL A 27 -16.45 4.10 -5.77
C VAL A 27 -17.68 3.21 -5.97
N ASN A 28 -18.75 3.50 -5.22
CA ASN A 28 -20.02 2.79 -5.37
C ASN A 28 -20.58 2.93 -6.81
N ARG A 29 -20.55 4.15 -7.37
CA ARG A 29 -21.01 4.40 -8.76
C ARG A 29 -20.20 3.66 -9.81
N LEU A 30 -18.92 3.40 -9.54
CA LEU A 30 -18.07 2.60 -10.42
C LEU A 30 -18.37 1.10 -10.35
N GLY A 31 -19.29 0.69 -9.50
CA GLY A 31 -19.60 -0.72 -9.27
C GLY A 31 -18.57 -1.46 -8.42
N LEU A 32 -17.75 -0.71 -7.69
CA LEU A 32 -16.75 -1.23 -6.77
C LEU A 32 -17.19 -1.03 -5.32
N ASN A 33 -16.54 -1.74 -4.40
CA ASN A 33 -16.91 -1.68 -3.00
C ASN A 33 -15.72 -1.67 -2.03
N LYS A 34 -14.49 -1.53 -2.54
CA LYS A 34 -13.27 -1.56 -1.72
C LYS A 34 -12.49 -0.28 -1.88
N VAL A 35 -12.01 0.25 -0.77
CA VAL A 35 -11.21 1.47 -0.74
C VAL A 35 -10.00 1.32 0.17
N GLU A 36 -9.00 2.17 -0.08
CA GLU A 36 -7.93 2.45 0.86
C GLU A 36 -8.01 3.90 1.31
N LEU A 37 -7.87 4.14 2.61
CA LEU A 37 -7.76 5.49 3.18
C LEU A 37 -6.30 5.84 3.45
N ARG A 38 -6.03 7.13 3.71
CA ARG A 38 -4.67 7.65 3.84
C ARG A 38 -4.55 8.69 4.93
N ASN A 39 -3.40 8.76 5.57
CA ASN A 39 -3.05 9.79 6.56
C ASN A 39 -2.19 10.92 5.98
N ASP A 40 -1.88 10.88 4.68
CA ASP A 40 -0.97 11.82 4.00
C ASP A 40 -1.67 12.76 3.00
N LEU A 41 -2.99 12.90 3.10
CA LEU A 41 -3.77 13.88 2.35
C LEU A 41 -3.77 15.24 3.07
N PRO A 42 -4.26 16.31 2.43
CA PRO A 42 -4.14 17.68 2.98
C PRO A 42 -4.63 17.86 4.42
N SER A 43 -5.64 17.13 4.86
CA SER A 43 -6.11 17.19 6.26
C SER A 43 -5.09 16.61 7.26
N GLY A 44 -4.17 15.76 6.80
CA GLY A 44 -3.25 15.00 7.65
C GLY A 44 -3.93 13.94 8.52
N LYS A 45 -5.24 13.73 8.35
CA LYS A 45 -6.04 12.78 9.12
C LYS A 45 -6.67 11.73 8.21
N VAL A 46 -6.71 10.49 8.68
CA VAL A 46 -7.33 9.39 7.92
C VAL A 46 -8.82 9.65 7.64
N THR A 47 -9.52 10.24 8.61
CA THR A 47 -10.97 10.47 8.56
C THR A 47 -11.36 11.92 8.30
N ASP A 48 -10.40 12.78 7.92
CA ASP A 48 -10.60 14.24 7.86
C ASP A 48 -11.18 14.75 9.19
N ASP A 49 -12.31 15.45 9.16
CA ASP A 49 -12.97 15.94 10.37
C ASP A 49 -14.14 15.06 10.84
N LEU A 50 -14.32 13.89 10.21
CA LEU A 50 -15.37 12.96 10.58
C LEU A 50 -14.98 12.15 11.83
N SER A 51 -15.97 11.78 12.64
CA SER A 51 -15.77 10.79 13.69
C SER A 51 -15.63 9.39 13.09
N HIS A 52 -15.04 8.48 13.84
CA HIS A 52 -14.95 7.08 13.42
C HIS A 52 -16.33 6.48 13.14
N GLN A 53 -17.33 6.81 13.97
CA GLN A 53 -18.70 6.35 13.76
C GLN A 53 -19.28 6.89 12.45
N GLN A 54 -19.07 8.17 12.13
CA GLN A 54 -19.53 8.76 10.87
C GLN A 54 -18.92 8.05 9.66
N VAL A 55 -17.62 7.73 9.71
CA VAL A 55 -16.96 6.97 8.63
C VAL A 55 -17.57 5.58 8.48
N ARG A 56 -17.83 4.88 9.59
CA ARG A 56 -18.49 3.56 9.55
C ARG A 56 -19.90 3.64 8.96
N GLU A 57 -20.67 4.66 9.32
CA GLU A 57 -22.03 4.87 8.80
C GLU A 57 -22.00 5.16 7.28
N LEU A 58 -21.04 5.97 6.82
CA LEU A 58 -20.87 6.24 5.39
C LEU A 58 -20.44 4.99 4.63
N ALA A 59 -19.53 4.20 5.19
CA ALA A 59 -19.11 2.93 4.59
C ALA A 59 -20.31 1.97 4.46
N ALA A 60 -21.13 1.87 5.49
CA ALA A 60 -22.35 1.05 5.44
C ALA A 60 -23.35 1.57 4.40
N ARG A 61 -23.56 2.89 4.33
CA ARG A 61 -24.48 3.52 3.38
C ARG A 61 -24.12 3.24 1.92
N TYR A 62 -22.84 3.28 1.60
CA TYR A 62 -22.35 3.11 0.22
C TYR A 62 -21.81 1.69 -0.04
N HIS A 63 -21.98 0.76 0.88
CA HIS A 63 -21.52 -0.63 0.80
C HIS A 63 -20.00 -0.72 0.58
N ILE A 64 -19.24 0.10 1.33
CA ILE A 64 -17.79 0.19 1.21
C ILE A 64 -17.11 -0.67 2.28
N GLU A 65 -16.15 -1.46 1.86
CA GLU A 65 -15.17 -2.14 2.70
C GLU A 65 -13.87 -1.33 2.68
N ILE A 66 -13.40 -0.90 3.85
CA ILE A 66 -12.12 -0.21 3.98
C ILE A 66 -11.03 -1.27 4.15
N LEU A 67 -10.20 -1.46 3.12
CA LEU A 67 -9.16 -2.49 3.16
C LEU A 67 -7.97 -2.06 4.00
N THR A 68 -7.46 -0.85 3.79
CA THR A 68 -6.19 -0.42 4.38
C THR A 68 -6.24 1.02 4.84
N ILE A 69 -5.29 1.34 5.72
CA ILE A 69 -4.80 2.70 5.94
C ILE A 69 -3.35 2.76 5.43
N ASN A 70 -3.02 3.75 4.61
CA ASN A 70 -1.68 4.13 4.19
C ASN A 70 -1.24 5.36 5.00
N ALA A 71 -0.17 5.40 5.76
CA ALA A 71 0.69 4.30 6.14
C ALA A 71 1.49 4.70 7.39
N VAL A 72 2.16 3.74 8.01
CA VAL A 72 3.23 4.02 8.98
C VAL A 72 4.50 4.32 8.20
N TYR A 73 5.09 5.49 8.41
CA TYR A 73 6.35 5.90 7.81
C TYR A 73 7.21 6.65 8.85
N PRO A 74 8.47 6.32 9.00
CA PRO A 74 9.17 5.14 8.48
C PRO A 74 9.07 3.98 9.48
N PHE A 75 8.51 2.85 9.08
CA PHE A 75 8.28 1.75 10.02
C PHE A 75 9.58 1.11 10.53
N ASN A 76 10.64 1.13 9.73
CA ASN A 76 11.90 0.43 10.03
C ASN A 76 12.93 1.28 10.77
N ARG A 77 12.55 2.45 11.25
CA ARG A 77 13.27 3.21 12.28
C ARG A 77 12.65 2.87 13.64
N ARG A 78 13.39 2.14 14.45
CA ARG A 78 12.93 1.75 15.79
C ARG A 78 13.00 2.97 16.71
N SER A 79 11.84 3.53 17.03
CA SER A 79 11.70 4.69 17.93
C SER A 79 10.36 4.62 18.65
N GLU A 80 10.25 5.35 19.76
CA GLU A 80 8.98 5.47 20.49
C GLU A 80 7.94 6.21 19.63
N GLU A 81 8.36 7.19 18.84
CA GLU A 81 7.48 7.94 17.94
C GLU A 81 6.83 7.01 16.91
N VAL A 82 7.60 6.13 16.28
CA VAL A 82 7.08 5.15 15.31
C VAL A 82 6.14 4.16 15.99
N ARG A 83 6.50 3.71 17.20
CA ARG A 83 5.64 2.83 17.97
C ARG A 83 4.29 3.48 18.28
N GLN A 84 4.31 4.73 18.76
CA GLN A 84 3.08 5.49 19.08
C GLN A 84 2.25 5.78 17.83
N LEU A 85 2.88 6.16 16.73
CA LEU A 85 2.20 6.34 15.44
C LEU A 85 1.51 5.06 15.00
N THR A 86 2.21 3.93 15.08
CA THR A 86 1.67 2.62 14.69
C THR A 86 0.47 2.27 15.56
N GLU A 87 0.57 2.40 16.87
CA GLU A 87 -0.53 2.11 17.77
C GLU A 87 -1.74 3.02 17.53
N SER A 88 -1.51 4.31 17.31
CA SER A 88 -2.57 5.26 16.98
C SER A 88 -3.31 4.88 15.70
N LEU A 89 -2.58 4.51 14.64
CA LEU A 89 -3.18 4.08 13.38
C LEU A 89 -3.90 2.73 13.49
N LEU A 90 -3.39 1.81 14.32
CA LEU A 90 -4.07 0.53 14.58
C LEU A 90 -5.39 0.73 15.32
N LYS A 91 -5.43 1.62 16.32
CA LYS A 91 -6.67 2.00 17.00
C LYS A 91 -7.68 2.58 16.01
N GLU A 92 -7.22 3.46 15.14
CA GLU A 92 -8.07 4.08 14.12
C GLU A 92 -8.57 3.06 13.11
N ALA A 93 -7.70 2.17 12.64
CA ALA A 93 -8.08 1.07 11.74
C ALA A 93 -9.18 0.19 12.36
N GLN A 94 -9.00 -0.20 13.60
CA GLN A 94 -10.01 -0.98 14.33
C GLN A 94 -11.33 -0.21 14.45
N ALA A 95 -11.27 1.08 14.79
CA ALA A 95 -12.46 1.91 15.01
C ALA A 95 -13.27 2.13 13.73
N ILE A 96 -12.65 2.25 12.56
CA ILE A 96 -13.34 2.44 11.27
C ILE A 96 -13.60 1.14 10.52
N GLY A 97 -13.12 0.00 11.02
CA GLY A 97 -13.30 -1.30 10.39
C GLY A 97 -12.34 -1.62 9.25
N ALA A 98 -11.19 -0.93 9.17
CA ALA A 98 -10.14 -1.25 8.21
C ALA A 98 -9.51 -2.62 8.54
N LYS A 99 -9.06 -3.33 7.50
CA LYS A 99 -8.51 -4.70 7.63
C LYS A 99 -7.00 -4.72 7.83
N SER A 100 -6.30 -3.78 7.22
CA SER A 100 -4.84 -3.77 7.16
C SER A 100 -4.26 -2.38 7.35
N LEU A 101 -3.00 -2.32 7.78
CA LEU A 101 -2.21 -1.10 7.89
C LEU A 101 -0.90 -1.30 7.12
N VAL A 102 -0.57 -0.35 6.25
CA VAL A 102 0.63 -0.39 5.41
C VAL A 102 1.83 0.15 6.17
N LEU A 103 2.97 -0.52 6.00
CA LEU A 103 4.26 -0.18 6.59
C LEU A 103 5.24 0.19 5.48
N CYS A 104 5.64 1.46 5.43
CA CYS A 104 6.59 1.97 4.44
C CYS A 104 7.97 2.20 5.07
N PRO A 105 9.07 1.78 4.40
CA PRO A 105 10.42 1.97 4.91
C PRO A 105 10.90 3.40 4.74
N LEU A 106 11.93 3.76 5.50
CA LEU A 106 12.61 5.06 5.39
C LEU A 106 13.08 5.30 3.95
N ASN A 107 12.80 6.50 3.43
CA ASN A 107 13.00 6.86 2.03
C ASN A 107 13.66 8.25 1.92
N ASP A 108 14.72 8.50 2.67
CA ASP A 108 15.41 9.78 2.73
C ASP A 108 16.90 9.70 2.30
N GLY A 109 17.32 8.56 1.78
CA GLY A 109 18.71 8.29 1.41
C GLY A 109 19.56 7.70 2.52
N SER A 110 19.06 7.66 3.76
CA SER A 110 19.76 7.00 4.86
C SER A 110 19.64 5.48 4.75
N GLU A 111 20.73 4.80 5.04
CA GLU A 111 20.71 3.34 5.14
C GLU A 111 20.07 2.91 6.47
N VAL A 112 19.31 1.84 6.41
CA VAL A 112 18.80 1.14 7.58
C VAL A 112 19.32 -0.29 7.55
N PRO A 113 20.12 -0.71 8.54
CA PRO A 113 20.60 -2.09 8.59
C PRO A 113 19.46 -3.10 8.59
N ALA A 114 19.63 -4.23 7.92
CA ALA A 114 18.64 -5.30 7.90
C ALA A 114 18.22 -5.74 9.31
N SER A 115 19.16 -5.74 10.25
CA SER A 115 18.89 -6.06 11.67
C SER A 115 17.92 -5.06 12.33
N GLU A 116 17.97 -3.78 11.96
CA GLU A 116 17.04 -2.78 12.48
C GLU A 116 15.64 -2.99 11.90
N THR A 117 15.52 -3.23 10.60
CA THR A 117 14.24 -3.55 9.96
C THR A 117 13.63 -4.83 10.56
N LEU A 118 14.43 -5.87 10.76
CA LEU A 118 13.98 -7.11 11.40
C LEU A 118 13.48 -6.85 12.82
N GLY A 119 14.22 -6.06 13.61
CA GLY A 119 13.83 -5.68 14.97
C GLY A 119 12.53 -4.87 14.98
N ALA A 120 12.35 -3.95 14.04
CA ALA A 120 11.11 -3.18 13.90
C ALA A 120 9.90 -4.09 13.62
N LEU A 121 10.05 -5.06 12.72
CA LEU A 121 8.98 -6.03 12.43
C LEU A 121 8.58 -6.80 13.68
N ARG A 122 9.56 -7.26 14.46
CA ARG A 122 9.32 -7.98 15.72
C ARG A 122 8.67 -7.10 16.80
N ASP A 123 9.06 -5.83 16.87
CA ASP A 123 8.50 -4.89 17.85
C ASP A 123 7.05 -4.53 17.53
N LEU A 124 6.70 -4.41 16.24
CA LEU A 124 5.38 -3.95 15.80
C LEU A 124 4.35 -5.08 15.72
N ALA A 125 4.75 -6.30 15.38
CA ALA A 125 3.83 -7.41 15.18
C ALA A 125 2.88 -7.66 16.37
N PRO A 126 3.31 -7.60 17.64
CA PRO A 126 2.39 -7.76 18.77
C PRO A 126 1.28 -6.70 18.83
N LEU A 127 1.57 -5.46 18.40
CA LEU A 127 0.57 -4.41 18.33
C LEU A 127 -0.51 -4.74 17.28
N PHE A 128 -0.10 -5.19 16.10
CA PHE A 128 -1.03 -5.64 15.06
C PHE A 128 -1.91 -6.77 15.56
N ALA A 129 -1.32 -7.77 16.22
CA ALA A 129 -2.07 -8.89 16.78
C ALA A 129 -3.09 -8.44 17.83
N PHE A 130 -2.70 -7.51 18.71
CA PHE A 130 -3.57 -6.97 19.76
C PHE A 130 -4.82 -6.28 19.18
N TYR A 131 -4.65 -5.49 18.11
CA TYR A 131 -5.77 -4.79 17.47
C TYR A 131 -6.47 -5.61 16.40
N GLY A 132 -5.99 -6.79 16.05
CA GLY A 132 -6.59 -7.65 15.04
C GLY A 132 -6.50 -7.08 13.62
N ILE A 133 -5.43 -6.36 13.30
CA ILE A 133 -5.20 -5.72 12.00
C ILE A 133 -4.02 -6.42 11.31
N HIS A 134 -4.13 -6.65 10.00
CA HIS A 134 -3.05 -7.23 9.20
C HIS A 134 -2.01 -6.18 8.85
N GLY A 135 -0.74 -6.58 8.82
CA GLY A 135 0.36 -5.71 8.38
C GLY A 135 0.77 -6.01 6.95
N LEU A 136 0.96 -4.95 6.17
CA LEU A 136 1.44 -5.01 4.80
C LEU A 136 2.73 -4.20 4.67
N VAL A 137 3.83 -4.86 4.38
CA VAL A 137 5.13 -4.21 4.16
C VAL A 137 5.26 -3.86 2.67
N GLU A 138 5.43 -2.57 2.38
CA GLU A 138 5.59 -2.07 1.01
C GLU A 138 7.05 -1.69 0.75
N PRO A 139 7.79 -2.48 -0.05
CA PRO A 139 9.09 -2.04 -0.56
C PRO A 139 8.91 -0.83 -1.48
N LEU A 140 9.75 0.19 -1.31
CA LEU A 140 9.74 1.40 -2.14
C LEU A 140 10.91 1.35 -3.13
N GLY A 141 10.62 1.44 -4.41
CA GLY A 141 11.62 1.29 -5.47
C GLY A 141 12.53 2.49 -5.71
N PHE A 142 12.30 3.62 -5.05
CA PHE A 142 13.14 4.81 -5.21
C PHE A 142 14.61 4.53 -4.86
N PRO A 143 15.57 5.17 -5.57
CA PRO A 143 16.99 4.98 -5.27
C PRO A 143 17.38 5.29 -3.82
N GLN A 144 16.67 6.23 -3.18
CA GLN A 144 16.91 6.65 -1.80
C GLN A 144 16.24 5.76 -0.75
N SER A 145 15.45 4.77 -1.16
CA SER A 145 14.73 3.89 -0.23
C SER A 145 15.67 2.96 0.53
N SER A 146 15.40 2.77 1.81
CA SER A 146 16.14 1.84 2.67
C SER A 146 15.73 0.37 2.48
N LEU A 147 14.63 0.10 1.78
CA LEU A 147 14.15 -1.25 1.49
C LEU A 147 13.45 -1.25 0.12
N ARG A 148 14.19 -1.58 -0.92
CA ARG A 148 13.72 -1.56 -2.32
C ARG A 148 13.23 -2.91 -2.83
N SER A 149 13.80 -3.99 -2.29
CA SER A 149 13.63 -5.36 -2.79
C SER A 149 12.47 -6.05 -2.11
N ALA A 150 11.49 -6.52 -2.89
CA ALA A 150 10.40 -7.34 -2.39
C ALA A 150 10.91 -8.69 -1.84
N HIS A 151 11.91 -9.28 -2.49
CA HIS A 151 12.52 -10.52 -2.02
C HIS A 151 13.22 -10.32 -0.67
N GLN A 152 13.97 -9.22 -0.50
CA GLN A 152 14.58 -8.89 0.79
C GLN A 152 13.53 -8.68 1.88
N ALA A 153 12.46 -7.94 1.57
CA ALA A 153 11.36 -7.72 2.52
C ALA A 153 10.71 -9.04 2.94
N GLN A 154 10.45 -9.94 1.99
CA GLN A 154 9.94 -11.28 2.27
C GLN A 154 10.87 -12.07 3.20
N THR A 155 12.17 -12.06 2.91
CA THR A 155 13.17 -12.74 3.73
C THR A 155 13.18 -12.20 5.16
N LEU A 156 13.13 -10.88 5.33
CA LEU A 156 13.09 -10.25 6.65
C LEU A 156 11.81 -10.60 7.42
N ILE A 157 10.66 -10.64 6.74
CA ILE A 157 9.40 -11.05 7.35
C ILE A 157 9.48 -12.50 7.84
N HIS A 158 10.02 -13.41 7.02
CA HIS A 158 10.19 -14.82 7.39
C HIS A 158 11.18 -14.97 8.54
N ASP A 159 12.31 -14.28 8.49
CA ASP A 159 13.32 -14.34 9.55
C ASP A 159 12.81 -13.75 10.86
N ALA A 160 11.98 -12.73 10.80
CA ALA A 160 11.33 -12.17 11.96
C ALA A 160 10.25 -13.09 12.55
N ARG A 161 9.76 -14.06 11.79
CA ARG A 161 8.66 -14.96 12.16
C ARG A 161 7.38 -14.19 12.53
N VAL A 162 7.06 -13.18 11.73
CA VAL A 162 5.85 -12.36 11.90
C VAL A 162 4.85 -12.65 10.77
N PRO A 163 3.54 -12.46 11.01
CA PRO A 163 2.51 -12.81 10.03
C PRO A 163 2.25 -11.72 8.98
N PHE A 164 3.18 -10.79 8.79
CA PHE A 164 3.01 -9.72 7.81
C PHE A 164 3.09 -10.25 6.38
N LYS A 165 2.41 -9.57 5.48
CA LYS A 165 2.44 -9.84 4.04
C LYS A 165 3.11 -8.68 3.30
N LEU A 166 3.40 -8.90 2.02
CA LEU A 166 3.92 -7.87 1.13
C LEU A 166 2.80 -7.08 0.48
N LEU A 167 3.03 -5.79 0.31
CA LEU A 167 2.32 -4.97 -0.66
C LEU A 167 3.28 -4.74 -1.83
N ILE A 168 2.92 -5.19 -3.03
CA ILE A 168 3.71 -5.02 -4.24
C ILE A 168 3.08 -3.93 -5.09
N ASP A 169 3.84 -2.88 -5.37
CA ASP A 169 3.40 -1.76 -6.21
C ASP A 169 4.11 -1.84 -7.56
N THR A 170 3.34 -1.84 -8.64
CA THR A 170 3.90 -1.95 -10.01
C THR A 170 4.84 -0.80 -10.36
N PHE A 171 4.60 0.39 -9.81
CA PHE A 171 5.50 1.54 -9.95
C PHE A 171 6.84 1.28 -9.25
N HIS A 172 6.82 0.90 -7.98
CA HIS A 172 8.04 0.63 -7.22
C HIS A 172 8.80 -0.58 -7.77
N HIS A 173 8.10 -1.60 -8.23
CA HIS A 173 8.72 -2.75 -8.91
C HIS A 173 9.49 -2.31 -10.16
N HIS A 174 8.91 -1.44 -10.97
CA HIS A 174 9.59 -0.90 -12.16
C HIS A 174 10.83 -0.07 -11.81
N LEU A 175 10.76 0.72 -10.73
CA LEU A 175 11.87 1.59 -10.32
C LEU A 175 13.10 0.83 -9.83
N TYR A 176 12.91 -0.35 -9.22
CA TYR A 176 14.02 -1.15 -8.71
C TYR A 176 14.59 -2.04 -9.81
N PRO A 177 15.84 -1.79 -10.28
CA PRO A 177 16.37 -2.46 -11.46
C PRO A 177 16.45 -3.99 -11.35
N GLN A 178 16.62 -4.54 -10.15
CA GLN A 178 16.72 -5.97 -9.90
C GLN A 178 15.37 -6.65 -9.66
N ALA A 179 14.26 -5.90 -9.63
CA ALA A 179 12.96 -6.44 -9.24
C ALA A 179 12.50 -7.59 -10.16
N ALA A 180 12.66 -7.44 -11.48
CA ALA A 180 12.24 -8.45 -12.43
C ALA A 180 13.01 -9.78 -12.24
N ASP A 181 14.32 -9.69 -11.98
CA ASP A 181 15.17 -10.87 -11.75
C ASP A 181 14.85 -11.57 -10.43
N GLU A 182 14.45 -10.82 -9.42
CA GLU A 182 14.09 -11.35 -8.10
C GLU A 182 12.66 -11.90 -8.04
N PHE A 183 11.79 -11.53 -8.97
CA PHE A 183 10.36 -11.80 -8.86
C PHE A 183 10.04 -13.29 -8.75
N SER A 184 10.79 -14.15 -9.43
CA SER A 184 10.63 -15.60 -9.33
C SER A 184 10.87 -16.15 -7.92
N GLN A 185 11.60 -15.42 -7.07
CA GLN A 185 11.91 -15.79 -5.70
C GLN A 185 10.88 -15.25 -4.69
N VAL A 186 9.97 -14.40 -5.12
CA VAL A 186 8.87 -13.90 -4.26
C VAL A 186 7.73 -14.91 -4.28
N GLU A 187 7.34 -15.37 -3.09
CA GLU A 187 6.22 -16.30 -2.94
C GLU A 187 4.90 -15.53 -3.10
N VAL A 188 4.07 -15.95 -4.05
CA VAL A 188 2.77 -15.30 -4.29
C VAL A 188 1.89 -15.37 -3.04
N ALA A 189 1.98 -16.45 -2.26
CA ALA A 189 1.25 -16.59 -1.00
C ALA A 189 1.60 -15.52 0.05
N ASP A 190 2.76 -14.87 -0.08
CA ASP A 190 3.19 -13.78 0.80
C ASP A 190 2.73 -12.39 0.34
N ILE A 191 2.10 -12.29 -0.82
CA ILE A 191 1.56 -11.04 -1.34
C ILE A 191 0.15 -10.82 -0.80
N GLY A 192 -0.04 -9.77 -0.01
CA GLY A 192 -1.32 -9.43 0.59
C GLY A 192 -2.11 -8.39 -0.19
N LEU A 193 -1.46 -7.60 -1.03
CA LEU A 193 -2.10 -6.54 -1.84
C LEU A 193 -1.16 -6.15 -2.98
N VAL A 194 -1.74 -5.73 -4.11
CA VAL A 194 -0.98 -5.18 -5.24
C VAL A 194 -1.54 -3.79 -5.58
N HIS A 195 -0.64 -2.79 -5.65
CA HIS A 195 -0.97 -1.44 -6.12
C HIS A 195 -0.69 -1.30 -7.60
N LEU A 196 -1.62 -0.65 -8.31
CA LEU A 196 -1.56 -0.41 -9.75
C LEU A 196 -1.56 1.09 -10.03
N SER A 197 -0.66 1.51 -10.90
CA SER A 197 -0.67 2.83 -11.53
C SER A 197 -0.01 2.72 -12.88
N GLY A 198 0.02 3.81 -13.64
CA GLY A 198 0.72 3.91 -14.92
C GLY A 198 1.64 5.11 -14.94
N VAL A 199 2.59 5.10 -15.86
CA VAL A 199 3.46 6.24 -16.18
C VAL A 199 3.62 6.31 -17.70
N ASP A 200 3.33 7.45 -18.29
CA ASP A 200 3.58 7.72 -19.72
C ASP A 200 4.71 8.73 -19.96
N ASP A 201 5.27 9.28 -18.88
CA ASP A 201 6.41 10.20 -18.92
C ASP A 201 7.66 9.46 -19.41
N SER A 202 8.43 10.10 -20.30
CA SER A 202 9.59 9.47 -20.97
C SER A 202 10.91 9.60 -20.20
N ARG A 203 10.92 10.25 -19.05
CA ARG A 203 12.16 10.38 -18.25
C ARG A 203 12.69 9.03 -17.80
N PRO A 204 14.02 8.93 -17.53
CA PRO A 204 14.59 7.70 -16.99
C PRO A 204 13.95 7.29 -15.66
N ARG A 205 13.92 5.97 -15.39
CA ARG A 205 13.29 5.43 -14.17
C ARG A 205 13.83 6.04 -12.88
N GLU A 206 15.11 6.38 -12.85
CA GLU A 206 15.76 6.95 -11.67
C GLU A 206 15.30 8.37 -11.34
N GLN A 207 14.63 9.02 -12.29
CA GLN A 207 14.08 10.37 -12.15
C GLN A 207 12.57 10.38 -11.93
N LEU A 208 11.91 9.22 -12.00
CA LEU A 208 10.48 9.12 -11.74
C LEU A 208 10.18 9.34 -10.26
N THR A 209 9.14 10.10 -10.01
CA THR A 209 8.58 10.34 -8.67
C THR A 209 7.10 9.99 -8.66
N ASP A 210 6.46 10.11 -7.51
CA ASP A 210 5.02 9.90 -7.42
C ASP A 210 4.22 10.86 -8.31
N ALA A 211 4.78 12.03 -8.64
CA ALA A 211 4.09 13.03 -9.48
C ALA A 211 3.81 12.54 -10.91
N GLU A 212 4.56 11.57 -11.42
CA GLU A 212 4.36 11.00 -12.76
C GLU A 212 3.36 9.84 -12.78
N ARG A 213 2.86 9.41 -11.62
CA ARG A 213 1.92 8.27 -11.51
C ARG A 213 0.53 8.70 -11.93
N ILE A 214 -0.01 8.05 -12.94
CA ILE A 214 -1.35 8.29 -13.49
C ILE A 214 -2.15 6.99 -13.53
N MET A 215 -3.42 7.07 -13.92
CA MET A 215 -4.18 5.89 -14.29
C MET A 215 -3.57 5.21 -15.50
N LEU A 216 -3.82 3.91 -15.63
CA LEU A 216 -3.32 3.12 -16.75
C LEU A 216 -3.77 3.68 -18.09
N THR A 217 -2.82 3.83 -18.99
CA THR A 217 -3.05 4.20 -20.40
C THR A 217 -2.37 3.18 -21.30
N PRO A 218 -2.74 3.12 -22.61
CA PRO A 218 -2.02 2.28 -23.56
C PRO A 218 -0.53 2.63 -23.71
N GLN A 219 -0.11 3.82 -23.27
CA GLN A 219 1.28 4.29 -23.31
C GLN A 219 2.05 4.02 -22.03
N ASP A 220 1.50 3.21 -21.11
CA ASP A 220 2.15 2.89 -19.84
C ASP A 220 3.56 2.33 -20.04
N ARG A 221 4.52 2.91 -19.33
CA ARG A 221 5.94 2.53 -19.37
C ARG A 221 6.37 1.65 -18.18
N LEU A 222 5.49 1.46 -17.21
CA LEU A 222 5.76 0.58 -16.05
C LEU A 222 5.64 -0.90 -16.41
N GLY A 223 4.94 -1.23 -17.50
CA GLY A 223 4.58 -2.60 -17.80
C GLY A 223 3.57 -3.17 -16.80
N THR A 224 2.68 -2.35 -16.27
CA THR A 224 1.72 -2.78 -15.24
C THR A 224 0.85 -3.94 -15.71
N CYS A 225 0.35 -3.91 -16.95
CA CYS A 225 -0.46 -5.01 -17.47
C CYS A 225 0.32 -6.33 -17.53
N GLU A 226 1.58 -6.27 -17.95
CA GLU A 226 2.47 -7.44 -17.99
C GLU A 226 2.78 -7.95 -16.58
N GLN A 227 2.99 -7.07 -15.61
CA GLN A 227 3.18 -7.45 -14.21
C GLN A 227 1.92 -8.15 -13.66
N VAL A 228 0.74 -7.62 -13.93
CA VAL A 228 -0.54 -8.25 -13.54
C VAL A 228 -0.70 -9.62 -14.17
N LYS A 229 -0.42 -9.76 -15.47
CA LYS A 229 -0.48 -11.06 -16.16
C LYS A 229 0.47 -12.07 -15.52
N ALA A 230 1.68 -11.65 -15.16
CA ALA A 230 2.65 -12.50 -14.49
C ALA A 230 2.17 -12.95 -13.10
N LEU A 231 1.57 -12.05 -12.33
CA LEU A 231 0.98 -12.36 -11.02
C LEU A 231 -0.17 -13.35 -11.15
N GLU A 232 -1.09 -13.12 -12.08
CA GLU A 232 -2.23 -14.03 -12.31
C GLU A 232 -1.74 -15.41 -12.78
N ALA A 233 -0.75 -15.46 -13.67
CA ALA A 233 -0.17 -16.72 -14.14
C ALA A 233 0.50 -17.52 -13.01
N ARG A 234 1.01 -16.85 -11.98
CA ARG A 234 1.60 -17.48 -10.80
C ARG A 234 0.58 -17.80 -9.71
N GLY A 235 -0.71 -17.54 -9.95
CA GLY A 235 -1.80 -17.91 -9.06
C GLY A 235 -2.18 -16.86 -8.03
N TYR A 236 -1.81 -15.59 -8.21
CA TYR A 236 -2.28 -14.52 -7.32
C TYR A 236 -3.80 -14.39 -7.44
N GLN A 237 -4.50 -14.47 -6.31
CA GLN A 237 -5.96 -14.37 -6.23
C GLN A 237 -6.42 -13.19 -5.37
N GLY A 238 -5.50 -12.35 -4.93
CA GLY A 238 -5.78 -11.20 -4.05
C GLY A 238 -6.33 -9.99 -4.79
N ILE A 239 -6.29 -8.88 -4.10
CA ILE A 239 -6.86 -7.61 -4.53
C ILE A 239 -5.81 -6.78 -5.26
N TYR A 240 -6.26 -6.04 -6.28
CA TYR A 240 -5.52 -4.97 -6.95
C TYR A 240 -6.16 -3.64 -6.59
N ALA A 241 -5.36 -2.71 -6.08
CA ALA A 241 -5.80 -1.36 -5.74
C ALA A 241 -5.18 -0.33 -6.69
N PHE A 242 -6.00 0.50 -7.30
CA PHE A 242 -5.51 1.60 -8.14
C PHE A 242 -5.02 2.74 -7.25
N GLU A 243 -3.74 3.09 -7.40
CA GLU A 243 -3.08 4.17 -6.67
C GLU A 243 -2.36 5.15 -7.62
N PRO A 244 -3.06 5.78 -8.56
CA PRO A 244 -2.50 6.92 -9.27
C PRO A 244 -2.45 8.14 -8.34
N PHE A 245 -1.51 9.07 -8.60
CA PHE A 245 -1.38 10.29 -7.82
C PHE A 245 -1.97 11.45 -8.61
N ALA A 246 -3.20 11.84 -8.29
CA ALA A 246 -3.82 13.01 -8.90
C ALA A 246 -3.19 14.30 -8.35
N PRO A 247 -3.13 15.37 -9.16
CA PRO A 247 -2.79 16.69 -8.65
C PRO A 247 -3.75 17.11 -7.54
N GLU A 248 -3.23 17.85 -6.54
CA GLU A 248 -4.02 18.44 -5.46
C GLU A 248 -4.83 19.66 -5.94
#